data_f9641c082304ddc86196e31ea3515e4f
#
_entry.id   f9641c082304ddc86196e31ea3515e4f
#
_cell.length_a   1.000
_cell.length_b   1.000
_cell.length_c   1.000
_cell.angle_alpha   90.00
_cell.angle_beta   90.00
_cell.angle_gamma   90.00
#
_symmetry.space_group_name_H-M   'P 1'
#
loop_
_entity.id
_entity.type
_entity.pdbx_description
1 polymer ?
#
loop_
_entity_poly.entity_id
_entity_poly.type
_entity_poly.pdbx_seq_one_letter_code
_entity_poly.pdbx_strand_id
1 'polypeptide(L)'
;RKFKFQEPSFSPSSYSYDPRYVYMRGQAVAKDGTVIDDSDTDALWLYDAYEDKFIEKIYENPDYDVGGIAISEKTEKPIYVSYYGEKPEKVWLDNDLKQVYDSIEASFPNDKVSIGSWTKNEDKAIIRTWSDTNPGEMYFYDRNKGSISFIAKSRPWIDKNQMSPMLPISFEARDGLVVNGYITIPKNSDGKNLPLIVNPHGGPNARDYWGYNPEHQFLASRGYAVLSMNFRGSTG
;
A
#
# COMPACT_ATOMS: atom_id res chain seq x y z
N ARG A 1 -11.39 -4.26 23.75
CA ARG A 1 -12.71 -3.62 23.49
C ARG A 1 -12.61 -2.93 22.13
N LYS A 2 -13.31 -3.47 21.12
CA LYS A 2 -13.46 -2.82 19.83
C LYS A 2 -14.35 -1.58 20.01
N PHE A 3 -13.81 -0.40 19.69
CA PHE A 3 -14.62 0.81 19.65
C PHE A 3 -15.10 1.00 18.22
N LYS A 4 -16.33 0.64 17.92
CA LYS A 4 -16.99 1.03 16.65
C LYS A 4 -17.36 2.50 16.73
N PHE A 5 -16.54 3.38 16.17
CA PHE A 5 -16.83 4.81 16.10
C PHE A 5 -17.43 5.25 14.76
N GLN A 6 -17.52 4.36 13.79
CA GLN A 6 -18.12 4.64 12.48
C GLN A 6 -19.23 3.63 12.18
N GLU A 7 -20.27 4.11 11.53
CA GLU A 7 -21.23 3.21 10.87
C GLU A 7 -20.52 2.42 9.79
N PRO A 8 -20.90 1.16 9.56
CA PRO A 8 -20.34 0.34 8.48
C PRO A 8 -20.44 1.11 7.17
N SER A 9 -19.32 1.26 6.47
CA SER A 9 -19.26 1.99 5.21
C SER A 9 -18.58 1.16 4.15
N PHE A 10 -19.02 1.34 2.91
CA PHE A 10 -18.37 0.74 1.76
C PHE A 10 -18.30 1.75 0.61
N SER A 11 -17.33 1.57 -0.26
CA SER A 11 -17.13 2.45 -1.41
C SER A 11 -16.65 1.65 -2.63
N PRO A 12 -16.98 2.11 -3.86
CA PRO A 12 -16.42 1.49 -5.06
C PRO A 12 -14.89 1.54 -5.04
N SER A 13 -14.28 0.39 -5.28
CA SER A 13 -12.82 0.25 -5.41
C SER A 13 -12.39 0.18 -6.88
N SER A 14 -13.12 -0.58 -7.68
CA SER A 14 -12.90 -0.69 -9.12
C SER A 14 -14.15 -1.20 -9.83
N TYR A 15 -14.24 -0.94 -11.14
CA TYR A 15 -15.30 -1.49 -11.98
C TYR A 15 -14.88 -2.86 -12.51
N SER A 16 -15.86 -3.79 -12.59
CA SER A 16 -15.70 -5.01 -13.38
C SER A 16 -15.86 -4.71 -14.87
N TYR A 17 -15.35 -5.58 -15.74
CA TYR A 17 -15.62 -5.52 -17.19
C TYR A 17 -17.06 -5.92 -17.52
N ASP A 18 -17.72 -6.70 -16.67
CA ASP A 18 -19.17 -6.85 -16.71
C ASP A 18 -19.82 -5.67 -15.95
N PRO A 19 -20.61 -4.79 -16.62
CA PRO A 19 -21.18 -3.59 -16.02
C PRO A 19 -22.20 -3.89 -14.91
N ARG A 20 -22.63 -5.14 -14.76
CA ARG A 20 -23.48 -5.60 -13.66
C ARG A 20 -22.73 -5.58 -12.33
N TYR A 21 -21.41 -5.79 -12.34
CA TYR A 21 -20.63 -6.00 -11.14
C TYR A 21 -19.67 -4.85 -10.84
N VAL A 22 -19.48 -4.56 -9.57
CA VAL A 22 -18.54 -3.57 -9.05
C VAL A 22 -17.74 -4.20 -7.92
N TYR A 23 -16.44 -3.95 -7.88
CA TYR A 23 -15.63 -4.29 -6.72
C TYR A 23 -15.78 -3.20 -5.67
N MET A 24 -16.30 -3.57 -4.50
CA MET A 24 -16.54 -2.67 -3.37
C MET A 24 -15.53 -2.94 -2.26
N ARG A 25 -15.07 -1.89 -1.61
CA ARG A 25 -14.21 -1.98 -0.43
C ARG A 25 -14.99 -1.46 0.79
N GLY A 26 -14.84 -2.15 1.91
CA GLY A 26 -15.47 -1.78 3.17
C GLY A 26 -16.15 -2.94 3.86
N GLN A 27 -17.00 -2.63 4.82
CA GLN A 27 -17.82 -3.60 5.53
C GLN A 27 -19.13 -3.82 4.77
N ALA A 28 -19.49 -5.08 4.51
CA ALA A 28 -20.72 -5.40 3.78
C ALA A 28 -21.94 -5.16 4.66
N VAL A 29 -22.91 -4.40 4.11
CA VAL A 29 -24.16 -4.05 4.77
C VAL A 29 -25.34 -4.36 3.84
N ALA A 30 -26.38 -5.01 4.34
CA ALA A 30 -27.58 -5.26 3.58
C ALA A 30 -28.44 -3.97 3.43
N LYS A 31 -29.42 -3.99 2.50
CA LYS A 31 -30.32 -2.85 2.26
C LYS A 31 -31.08 -2.37 3.48
N ASP A 32 -31.37 -3.26 4.41
CA ASP A 32 -32.08 -2.94 5.67
C ASP A 32 -31.14 -2.42 6.76
N GLY A 33 -29.85 -2.22 6.45
CA GLY A 33 -28.83 -1.78 7.38
C GLY A 33 -28.20 -2.90 8.23
N THR A 34 -28.60 -4.16 7.99
CA THR A 34 -27.99 -5.30 8.68
C THR A 34 -26.53 -5.46 8.25
N VAL A 35 -25.60 -5.48 9.19
CA VAL A 35 -24.18 -5.75 8.93
C VAL A 35 -24.05 -7.24 8.55
N ILE A 36 -23.61 -7.50 7.31
CA ILE A 36 -23.38 -8.85 6.80
C ILE A 36 -22.05 -9.40 7.36
N ASP A 37 -21.10 -8.50 7.53
CA ASP A 37 -19.77 -8.82 8.03
C ASP A 37 -19.37 -7.82 9.11
N ASP A 38 -19.11 -8.30 10.32
CA ASP A 38 -18.74 -7.49 11.49
C ASP A 38 -17.20 -7.40 11.67
N SER A 39 -16.44 -7.70 10.64
CA SER A 39 -14.99 -7.53 10.59
C SER A 39 -14.57 -6.13 11.01
N ASP A 40 -13.41 -6.04 11.65
CA ASP A 40 -12.85 -4.75 12.09
C ASP A 40 -12.10 -4.03 10.94
N THR A 41 -11.78 -4.76 9.89
CA THR A 41 -11.04 -4.29 8.72
C THR A 41 -11.93 -4.21 7.48
N ASP A 42 -11.58 -3.30 6.58
CA ASP A 42 -12.22 -3.21 5.27
C ASP A 42 -11.85 -4.44 4.43
N ALA A 43 -12.87 -5.16 3.93
CA ALA A 43 -12.70 -6.26 2.98
C ALA A 43 -12.98 -5.81 1.54
N LEU A 44 -12.56 -6.63 0.57
CA LEU A 44 -12.91 -6.46 -0.83
C LEU A 44 -14.03 -7.42 -1.20
N TRP A 45 -15.05 -6.91 -1.86
CA TRP A 45 -16.26 -7.60 -2.23
C TRP A 45 -16.58 -7.47 -3.71
N LEU A 46 -17.21 -8.49 -4.27
CA LEU A 46 -17.95 -8.39 -5.53
C LEU A 46 -19.39 -8.00 -5.22
N TYR A 47 -19.89 -6.95 -5.86
CA TYR A 47 -21.22 -6.40 -5.67
C TYR A 47 -22.01 -6.41 -6.96
N ASP A 48 -23.25 -6.89 -6.91
CA ASP A 48 -24.20 -6.85 -8.01
C ASP A 48 -24.98 -5.54 -7.97
N ALA A 49 -24.68 -4.64 -8.91
CA ALA A 49 -25.28 -3.31 -8.96
C ALA A 49 -26.75 -3.33 -9.42
N TYR A 50 -27.23 -4.42 -10.07
CA TYR A 50 -28.63 -4.56 -10.49
C TYR A 50 -29.50 -5.12 -9.38
N GLU A 51 -28.99 -6.13 -8.68
CA GLU A 51 -29.70 -6.76 -7.56
C GLU A 51 -29.47 -5.99 -6.24
N ASP A 52 -28.54 -5.04 -6.25
CA ASP A 52 -28.13 -4.22 -5.09
C ASP A 52 -27.77 -5.11 -3.87
N LYS A 53 -26.81 -6.02 -4.09
CA LYS A 53 -26.37 -6.98 -3.06
C LYS A 53 -24.89 -7.36 -3.20
N PHE A 54 -24.28 -7.68 -2.08
CA PHE A 54 -22.97 -8.30 -2.03
C PHE A 54 -23.08 -9.78 -2.46
N ILE A 55 -22.18 -10.21 -3.36
CA ILE A 55 -22.17 -11.56 -3.94
C ILE A 55 -21.15 -12.43 -3.25
N GLU A 56 -19.90 -11.93 -3.15
CA GLU A 56 -18.76 -12.71 -2.70
C GLU A 56 -17.74 -11.80 -2.01
N LYS A 57 -17.18 -12.29 -0.91
CA LYS A 57 -15.98 -11.69 -0.31
C LYS A 57 -14.75 -12.18 -1.07
N ILE A 58 -14.09 -11.29 -1.81
CA ILE A 58 -12.90 -11.62 -2.61
C ILE A 58 -11.69 -11.80 -1.71
N TYR A 59 -11.51 -10.87 -0.76
CA TYR A 59 -10.39 -10.91 0.17
C TYR A 59 -10.66 -10.06 1.41
N GLU A 60 -10.12 -10.50 2.51
CA GLU A 60 -10.06 -9.82 3.79
C GLU A 60 -8.70 -10.08 4.46
N ASN A 61 -8.16 -9.08 5.12
CA ASN A 61 -7.00 -9.25 5.99
C ASN A 61 -7.45 -8.99 7.44
N PRO A 62 -7.11 -9.88 8.41
CA PRO A 62 -7.59 -9.72 9.79
C PRO A 62 -6.99 -8.50 10.52
N ASP A 63 -5.84 -7.99 10.04
CA ASP A 63 -5.06 -6.96 10.73
C ASP A 63 -5.03 -5.61 9.97
N TYR A 64 -5.34 -5.61 8.66
CA TYR A 64 -5.18 -4.43 7.79
C TYR A 64 -6.35 -4.25 6.83
N ASP A 65 -6.71 -3.00 6.60
CA ASP A 65 -7.69 -2.64 5.59
C ASP A 65 -7.20 -2.98 4.17
N VAL A 66 -8.08 -3.52 3.35
CA VAL A 66 -7.80 -3.74 1.93
C VAL A 66 -7.65 -2.39 1.23
N GLY A 67 -6.56 -2.22 0.48
CA GLY A 67 -6.28 -0.99 -0.27
C GLY A 67 -7.01 -0.91 -1.60
N GLY A 68 -6.99 -2.00 -2.38
CA GLY A 68 -7.62 -2.02 -3.70
C GLY A 68 -7.31 -3.28 -4.49
N ILE A 69 -7.81 -3.32 -5.71
CA ILE A 69 -7.68 -4.44 -6.64
C ILE A 69 -7.07 -3.98 -7.96
N ALA A 70 -6.17 -4.77 -8.53
CA ALA A 70 -5.71 -4.62 -9.90
C ALA A 70 -6.44 -5.63 -10.80
N ILE A 71 -6.84 -5.18 -11.99
CA ILE A 71 -7.59 -5.98 -12.97
C ILE A 71 -6.82 -5.96 -14.28
N SER A 72 -6.69 -7.12 -14.94
CA SER A 72 -6.11 -7.26 -16.26
C SER A 72 -7.08 -6.74 -17.33
N GLU A 73 -6.64 -5.82 -18.19
CA GLU A 73 -7.41 -5.40 -19.36
C GLU A 73 -7.50 -6.49 -20.43
N LYS A 74 -6.53 -7.40 -20.45
CA LYS A 74 -6.46 -8.48 -21.43
C LYS A 74 -7.38 -9.65 -21.10
N THR A 75 -7.37 -10.07 -19.82
CA THR A 75 -8.17 -11.23 -19.35
C THR A 75 -9.48 -10.82 -18.70
N GLU A 76 -9.64 -9.52 -18.40
CA GLU A 76 -10.78 -8.93 -17.69
C GLU A 76 -10.97 -9.50 -16.26
N LYS A 77 -9.91 -10.07 -15.70
CA LYS A 77 -9.91 -10.74 -14.40
C LYS A 77 -9.02 -10.02 -13.37
N PRO A 78 -9.32 -10.17 -12.08
CA PRO A 78 -8.46 -9.72 -11.00
C PRO A 78 -7.05 -10.31 -11.09
N ILE A 79 -6.05 -9.46 -10.87
CA ILE A 79 -4.62 -9.83 -10.85
C ILE A 79 -4.16 -10.02 -9.41
N TYR A 80 -4.36 -9.01 -8.58
CA TYR A 80 -4.02 -9.03 -7.15
C TYR A 80 -4.89 -8.06 -6.36
N VAL A 81 -4.99 -8.31 -5.08
CA VAL A 81 -5.49 -7.37 -4.06
C VAL A 81 -4.30 -6.78 -3.33
N SER A 82 -4.32 -5.49 -3.07
CA SER A 82 -3.28 -4.80 -2.30
C SER A 82 -3.80 -4.40 -0.92
N TYR A 83 -2.90 -4.41 0.05
CA TYR A 83 -3.12 -3.82 1.37
C TYR A 83 -1.82 -3.20 1.88
N TYR A 84 -1.90 -2.46 2.97
CA TYR A 84 -0.73 -1.78 3.52
C TYR A 84 -0.50 -2.25 4.97
N GLY A 85 0.38 -3.23 5.14
CA GLY A 85 0.90 -3.66 6.44
C GLY A 85 1.97 -2.69 6.96
N GLU A 86 3.10 -3.23 7.42
CA GLU A 86 4.29 -2.40 7.67
C GLU A 86 4.81 -1.76 6.37
N LYS A 87 4.66 -2.47 5.27
CA LYS A 87 5.00 -2.04 3.90
C LYS A 87 3.86 -2.43 2.96
N PRO A 88 3.83 -1.90 1.71
CA PRO A 88 2.81 -2.31 0.74
C PRO A 88 2.97 -3.78 0.38
N GLU A 89 1.86 -4.52 0.40
CA GLU A 89 1.76 -5.96 0.14
C GLU A 89 0.72 -6.25 -0.95
N LYS A 90 0.87 -7.42 -1.60
CA LYS A 90 -0.03 -7.90 -2.65
C LYS A 90 -0.43 -9.34 -2.38
N VAL A 91 -1.71 -9.65 -2.52
CA VAL A 91 -2.24 -11.01 -2.53
C VAL A 91 -2.62 -11.35 -3.97
N TRP A 92 -1.90 -12.30 -4.55
CA TRP A 92 -2.02 -12.63 -5.95
C TRP A 92 -3.22 -13.54 -6.21
N LEU A 93 -3.99 -13.20 -7.24
CA LEU A 93 -5.12 -13.97 -7.75
C LEU A 93 -4.83 -14.56 -9.14
N ASP A 94 -3.84 -14.01 -9.84
CA ASP A 94 -3.35 -14.48 -11.14
C ASP A 94 -1.89 -14.95 -11.02
N ASN A 95 -1.65 -16.24 -11.20
CA ASN A 95 -0.32 -16.84 -11.03
C ASN A 95 0.63 -16.53 -12.22
N ASP A 96 0.10 -16.37 -13.43
CA ASP A 96 0.94 -16.07 -14.60
C ASP A 96 1.49 -14.66 -14.52
N LEU A 97 0.65 -13.69 -14.17
CA LEU A 97 1.11 -12.33 -13.94
C LEU A 97 1.98 -12.22 -12.70
N LYS A 98 1.71 -13.02 -11.65
CA LYS A 98 2.61 -13.09 -10.49
C LYS A 98 4.03 -13.43 -10.90
N GLN A 99 4.24 -14.45 -11.74
CA GLN A 99 5.59 -14.83 -12.22
C GLN A 99 6.29 -13.69 -12.97
N VAL A 100 5.53 -12.93 -13.77
CA VAL A 100 6.05 -11.74 -14.46
C VAL A 100 6.49 -10.68 -13.46
N TYR A 101 5.66 -10.40 -12.47
CA TYR A 101 6.00 -9.44 -11.41
C TYR A 101 7.22 -9.90 -10.60
N ASP A 102 7.27 -11.16 -10.20
CA ASP A 102 8.40 -11.74 -9.46
C ASP A 102 9.71 -11.56 -10.24
N SER A 103 9.69 -11.78 -11.57
CA SER A 103 10.88 -11.60 -12.43
C SER A 103 11.32 -10.13 -12.52
N ILE A 104 10.38 -9.21 -12.53
CA ILE A 104 10.67 -7.78 -12.52
C ILE A 104 11.21 -7.36 -11.14
N GLU A 105 10.56 -7.77 -10.06
CA GLU A 105 10.97 -7.45 -8.68
C GLU A 105 12.38 -7.98 -8.37
N ALA A 106 12.76 -9.14 -8.92
CA ALA A 106 14.11 -9.69 -8.79
C ALA A 106 15.21 -8.77 -9.36
N SER A 107 14.86 -7.89 -10.31
CA SER A 107 15.78 -6.88 -10.86
C SER A 107 15.98 -5.67 -9.94
N PHE A 108 15.16 -5.54 -8.89
CA PHE A 108 15.15 -4.39 -7.98
C PHE A 108 15.09 -4.82 -6.50
N PRO A 109 16.08 -5.56 -5.99
CA PRO A 109 16.00 -6.22 -4.69
C PRO A 109 15.83 -5.28 -3.49
N ASN A 110 16.16 -3.99 -3.65
CA ASN A 110 16.10 -3.00 -2.58
C ASN A 110 14.91 -2.04 -2.71
N ASP A 111 14.15 -2.14 -3.79
CA ASP A 111 13.03 -1.25 -4.08
C ASP A 111 11.72 -2.05 -4.19
N LYS A 112 10.62 -1.44 -3.85
CA LYS A 112 9.29 -1.93 -4.21
C LYS A 112 9.03 -1.63 -5.68
N VAL A 113 8.27 -2.51 -6.32
CA VAL A 113 7.88 -2.39 -7.72
C VAL A 113 6.37 -2.19 -7.84
N SER A 114 5.99 -1.20 -8.62
CA SER A 114 4.61 -1.05 -9.08
C SER A 114 4.59 -0.95 -10.61
N ILE A 115 3.60 -1.56 -11.24
CA ILE A 115 3.35 -1.40 -12.66
C ILE A 115 2.25 -0.37 -12.81
N GLY A 116 2.61 0.80 -13.36
CA GLY A 116 1.70 1.93 -13.47
C GLY A 116 0.70 1.76 -14.62
N SER A 117 1.11 1.11 -15.70
CA SER A 117 0.25 0.83 -16.84
C SER A 117 0.81 -0.29 -17.69
N TRP A 118 -0.09 -1.10 -18.24
CA TRP A 118 0.19 -2.09 -19.27
C TRP A 118 -0.36 -1.62 -20.63
N THR A 119 0.24 -2.13 -21.71
CA THR A 119 -0.47 -2.18 -22.99
C THR A 119 -1.64 -3.15 -22.90
N LYS A 120 -2.67 -2.98 -23.75
CA LYS A 120 -3.84 -3.85 -23.77
C LYS A 120 -3.52 -5.35 -23.91
N ASN A 121 -2.42 -5.68 -24.59
CA ASN A 121 -1.96 -7.07 -24.75
C ASN A 121 -1.04 -7.56 -23.63
N GLU A 122 -0.72 -6.69 -22.65
CA GLU A 122 0.21 -6.97 -21.54
C GLU A 122 1.60 -7.42 -22.01
N ASP A 123 2.04 -6.88 -23.14
CA ASP A 123 3.36 -7.13 -23.72
C ASP A 123 4.38 -6.06 -23.35
N LYS A 124 3.91 -4.86 -22.93
CA LYS A 124 4.75 -3.74 -22.51
C LYS A 124 4.15 -3.04 -21.30
N ALA A 125 5.01 -2.49 -20.44
CA ALA A 125 4.57 -1.78 -19.25
C ALA A 125 5.48 -0.61 -18.88
N ILE A 126 4.95 0.32 -18.11
CA ILE A 126 5.72 1.28 -17.35
C ILE A 126 5.84 0.78 -15.91
N ILE A 127 7.07 0.56 -15.48
CA ILE A 127 7.41 0.16 -14.12
C ILE A 127 7.84 1.40 -13.35
N ARG A 128 7.41 1.49 -12.11
CA ARG A 128 7.94 2.41 -11.12
C ARG A 128 8.57 1.62 -9.99
N THR A 129 9.80 1.96 -9.65
CA THR A 129 10.48 1.47 -8.45
C THR A 129 10.59 2.58 -7.42
N TRP A 130 10.53 2.24 -6.13
CA TRP A 130 10.62 3.19 -5.03
C TRP A 130 10.90 2.48 -3.71
N SER A 131 11.48 3.21 -2.75
CA SER A 131 11.66 2.72 -1.38
C SER A 131 11.67 3.91 -0.39
N ASP A 132 12.02 3.65 0.85
CA ASP A 132 12.24 4.69 1.86
C ASP A 132 13.44 5.59 1.55
N THR A 133 14.40 5.08 0.77
CA THR A 133 15.60 5.83 0.34
C THR A 133 15.57 6.22 -1.15
N ASN A 134 14.66 5.61 -1.94
CA ASN A 134 14.50 5.90 -3.36
C ASN A 134 13.18 6.67 -3.61
N PRO A 135 13.23 7.95 -4.00
CA PRO A 135 12.03 8.74 -4.26
C PRO A 135 11.23 8.30 -5.49
N GLY A 136 11.78 7.42 -6.31
CA GLY A 136 11.14 6.79 -7.44
C GLY A 136 11.94 6.90 -8.73
N GLU A 137 11.97 5.80 -9.44
CA GLU A 137 12.54 5.66 -10.79
C GLU A 137 11.52 5.00 -11.71
N MET A 138 11.53 5.37 -12.97
CA MET A 138 10.62 4.83 -13.99
C MET A 138 11.41 4.04 -15.02
N TYR A 139 10.83 2.92 -15.44
CA TYR A 139 11.41 2.02 -16.43
C TYR A 139 10.36 1.57 -17.44
N PHE A 140 10.81 1.31 -18.65
CA PHE A 140 10.03 0.65 -19.67
C PHE A 140 10.36 -0.86 -19.66
N TYR A 141 9.32 -1.67 -19.58
CA TYR A 141 9.41 -3.13 -19.65
C TYR A 141 8.85 -3.64 -20.99
N ASP A 142 9.61 -4.46 -21.69
CA ASP A 142 9.18 -5.18 -22.89
C ASP A 142 9.19 -6.68 -22.56
N ARG A 143 7.99 -7.26 -22.38
CA ARG A 143 7.82 -8.67 -21.99
C ARG A 143 8.32 -9.62 -23.05
N ASN A 144 8.14 -9.28 -24.34
CA ASN A 144 8.56 -10.12 -25.47
C ASN A 144 10.07 -10.25 -25.56
N LYS A 145 10.79 -9.22 -25.14
CA LYS A 145 12.26 -9.18 -25.10
C LYS A 145 12.84 -9.56 -23.75
N GLY A 146 12.01 -9.62 -22.70
CA GLY A 146 12.47 -9.78 -21.32
C GLY A 146 13.40 -8.64 -20.88
N SER A 147 13.18 -7.42 -21.39
CA SER A 147 14.09 -6.29 -21.14
C SER A 147 13.45 -5.19 -20.34
N ILE A 148 14.26 -4.59 -19.45
CA ILE A 148 13.90 -3.42 -18.65
C ILE A 148 14.85 -2.30 -19.02
N SER A 149 14.32 -1.15 -19.43
CA SER A 149 15.07 0.03 -19.83
C SER A 149 14.73 1.23 -18.96
N PHE A 150 15.75 1.90 -18.45
CA PHE A 150 15.57 3.11 -17.62
C PHE A 150 14.96 4.24 -18.45
N ILE A 151 13.99 4.97 -17.85
CA ILE A 151 13.38 6.16 -18.46
C ILE A 151 13.82 7.41 -17.70
N ALA A 152 13.48 7.51 -16.41
CA ALA A 152 13.70 8.73 -15.65
C ALA A 152 13.71 8.48 -14.14
N LYS A 153 14.30 9.42 -13.40
CA LYS A 153 14.16 9.54 -11.94
C LYS A 153 13.10 10.59 -11.61
N SER A 154 12.28 10.33 -10.62
CA SER A 154 11.31 11.33 -10.12
C SER A 154 12.00 12.55 -9.51
N ARG A 155 13.18 12.34 -8.90
CA ARG A 155 14.02 13.40 -8.29
C ARG A 155 15.49 13.14 -8.60
N PRO A 156 15.99 13.53 -9.81
CA PRO A 156 17.33 13.20 -10.26
C PRO A 156 18.45 13.84 -9.42
N TRP A 157 18.14 14.89 -8.65
CA TRP A 157 19.10 15.55 -7.73
C TRP A 157 19.24 14.83 -6.38
N ILE A 158 18.44 13.79 -6.10
CA ILE A 158 18.55 12.99 -4.88
C ILE A 158 19.46 11.78 -5.14
N ASP A 159 20.53 11.67 -4.37
CA ASP A 159 21.33 10.46 -4.30
C ASP A 159 20.76 9.52 -3.23
N LYS A 160 20.12 8.43 -3.66
CA LYS A 160 19.53 7.41 -2.78
C LYS A 160 20.54 6.81 -1.79
N ASN A 161 21.84 6.81 -2.16
CA ASN A 161 22.88 6.31 -1.28
C ASN A 161 23.20 7.24 -0.10
N GLN A 162 22.67 8.47 -0.09
CA GLN A 162 22.81 9.40 1.03
C GLN A 162 21.56 9.43 1.93
N MET A 163 20.49 8.76 1.52
CA MET A 163 19.22 8.78 2.26
C MET A 163 19.24 7.86 3.48
N SER A 164 18.49 8.24 4.48
CA SER A 164 18.32 7.54 5.74
C SER A 164 17.21 6.50 5.66
N PRO A 165 17.39 5.28 6.18
CA PRO A 165 16.33 4.26 6.16
C PRO A 165 15.18 4.64 7.10
N MET A 166 13.95 4.24 6.70
CA MET A 166 12.74 4.29 7.50
C MET A 166 12.38 2.89 7.96
N LEU A 167 12.44 2.64 9.25
CA LEU A 167 12.22 1.34 9.85
C LEU A 167 10.82 1.27 10.47
N PRO A 168 10.04 0.20 10.23
CA PRO A 168 8.81 -0.02 10.98
C PRO A 168 9.14 -0.29 12.43
N ILE A 169 8.30 0.22 13.32
CA ILE A 169 8.36 0.00 14.77
C ILE A 169 6.97 -0.24 15.33
N SER A 170 6.90 -0.90 16.47
CA SER A 170 5.70 -0.99 17.27
C SER A 170 6.05 -0.84 18.76
N PHE A 171 5.10 -0.32 19.53
CA PHE A 171 5.20 -0.26 20.98
C PHE A 171 3.82 -0.40 21.62
N GLU A 172 3.80 -0.87 22.85
CA GLU A 172 2.58 -1.01 23.63
C GLU A 172 2.29 0.28 24.40
N ALA A 173 1.08 0.83 24.21
CA ALA A 173 0.59 1.96 24.99
C ALA A 173 0.23 1.53 26.41
N ARG A 174 0.01 2.48 27.34
CA ARG A 174 -0.25 2.20 28.78
C ARG A 174 -1.46 1.30 29.05
N ASP A 175 -2.40 1.24 28.12
CA ASP A 175 -3.63 0.45 28.19
C ASP A 175 -3.57 -0.85 27.37
N GLY A 176 -2.36 -1.26 26.92
CA GLY A 176 -2.13 -2.49 26.17
C GLY A 176 -2.38 -2.39 24.67
N LEU A 177 -2.76 -1.22 24.14
CA LEU A 177 -2.91 -1.05 22.69
C LEU A 177 -1.53 -1.05 22.02
N VAL A 178 -1.34 -1.90 21.02
CA VAL A 178 -0.16 -1.85 20.16
C VAL A 178 -0.29 -0.69 19.18
N VAL A 179 0.68 0.21 19.20
CA VAL A 179 0.78 1.35 18.29
C VAL A 179 1.91 1.09 17.32
N ASN A 180 1.58 1.07 16.03
CA ASN A 180 2.54 0.90 14.94
C ASN A 180 3.00 2.26 14.43
N GLY A 181 4.19 2.31 13.83
CA GLY A 181 4.74 3.52 13.25
C GLY A 181 6.03 3.28 12.52
N TYR A 182 6.73 4.36 12.25
CA TYR A 182 8.01 4.32 11.54
C TYR A 182 9.01 5.25 12.22
N ILE A 183 10.27 4.82 12.23
CA ILE A 183 11.38 5.67 12.67
C ILE A 183 12.40 5.82 11.53
N THR A 184 12.76 7.07 11.23
CA THR A 184 13.87 7.39 10.33
C THR A 184 15.08 7.76 11.16
N ILE A 185 16.16 6.99 11.02
CA ILE A 185 17.39 7.18 11.78
C ILE A 185 18.46 7.75 10.84
N PRO A 186 19.24 8.79 11.25
CA PRO A 186 20.33 9.31 10.47
C PRO A 186 21.28 8.20 9.99
N LYS A 187 21.55 8.14 8.70
CA LYS A 187 22.24 7.04 8.03
C LYS A 187 23.57 6.64 8.65
N ASN A 188 24.35 7.62 9.11
CA ASN A 188 25.71 7.40 9.60
C ASN A 188 25.79 7.42 11.15
N SER A 189 24.67 7.20 11.83
CA SER A 189 24.60 7.13 13.29
C SER A 189 24.50 5.69 13.78
N ASP A 190 24.85 5.46 15.04
CA ASP A 190 24.60 4.20 15.74
C ASP A 190 23.18 4.08 16.31
N GLY A 191 22.33 5.07 16.05
CA GLY A 191 20.94 5.13 16.50
C GLY A 191 20.78 5.49 17.98
N LYS A 192 21.86 5.84 18.70
CA LYS A 192 21.83 6.10 20.14
C LYS A 192 21.98 7.58 20.44
N ASN A 193 21.32 8.01 21.52
CA ASN A 193 21.43 9.38 22.05
C ASN A 193 21.14 10.48 21.01
N LEU A 194 20.29 10.16 20.03
CA LEU A 194 19.89 11.12 19.01
C LEU A 194 18.78 12.03 19.53
N PRO A 195 18.77 13.31 19.17
CA PRO A 195 17.58 14.12 19.36
C PRO A 195 16.45 13.56 18.51
N LEU A 196 15.27 13.40 19.12
CA LEU A 196 14.10 12.80 18.50
C LEU A 196 13.07 13.88 18.17
N ILE A 197 12.59 13.87 16.94
CA ILE A 197 11.43 14.63 16.51
C ILE A 197 10.26 13.68 16.35
N VAL A 198 9.14 13.96 17.02
CA VAL A 198 7.89 13.24 16.84
C VAL A 198 7.06 14.00 15.82
N ASN A 199 6.77 13.37 14.69
CA ASN A 199 6.07 13.94 13.53
C ASN A 199 4.80 13.11 13.22
N PRO A 200 3.70 13.30 13.96
CA PRO A 200 2.46 12.57 13.73
C PRO A 200 1.75 13.09 12.48
N HIS A 201 1.08 12.19 11.74
CA HIS A 201 0.21 12.59 10.63
C HIS A 201 -0.98 13.44 11.12
N GLY A 202 -1.56 14.21 10.21
CA GLY A 202 -2.82 14.90 10.42
C GLY A 202 -4.02 13.96 10.33
N GLY A 203 -5.21 14.47 10.72
CA GLY A 203 -6.40 13.65 10.58
C GLY A 203 -7.40 13.90 11.71
N PRO A 204 -7.86 12.93 12.51
CA PRO A 204 -7.16 11.67 12.90
C PRO A 204 -7.29 10.48 11.92
N ASN A 205 -8.34 10.45 11.10
CA ASN A 205 -8.65 9.32 10.19
C ASN A 205 -7.72 9.31 8.97
N ALA A 206 -6.44 9.08 9.22
CA ALA A 206 -5.36 8.94 8.25
C ALA A 206 -4.30 7.99 8.81
N ARG A 207 -3.20 7.80 8.11
CA ARG A 207 -2.05 7.05 8.63
C ARG A 207 -0.75 7.50 7.97
N ASP A 208 0.37 7.22 8.63
CA ASP A 208 1.69 7.23 8.04
C ASP A 208 1.98 5.93 7.28
N TYR A 209 2.77 6.04 6.24
CA TYR A 209 3.16 4.95 5.36
C TYR A 209 4.67 4.86 5.25
N TRP A 210 5.18 3.63 5.11
CA TRP A 210 6.58 3.41 4.77
C TRP A 210 6.88 3.94 3.37
N GLY A 211 7.99 4.65 3.23
CA GLY A 211 8.45 5.12 1.93
C GLY A 211 9.30 6.39 2.04
N TYR A 212 9.68 6.94 0.88
CA TYR A 212 10.47 8.15 0.82
C TYR A 212 9.68 9.36 1.32
N ASN A 213 10.09 9.90 2.45
CA ASN A 213 9.53 11.12 3.01
C ASN A 213 10.60 12.23 3.00
N PRO A 214 10.43 13.31 2.20
CA PRO A 214 11.42 14.36 2.07
C PRO A 214 11.67 15.13 3.36
N GLU A 215 10.66 15.30 4.22
CA GLU A 215 10.79 15.97 5.51
C GLU A 215 11.61 15.12 6.47
N HIS A 216 11.33 13.82 6.57
CA HIS A 216 12.14 12.89 7.37
C HIS A 216 13.60 12.87 6.89
N GLN A 217 13.83 12.84 5.58
CA GLN A 217 15.18 12.86 5.01
C GLN A 217 15.91 14.17 5.33
N PHE A 218 15.20 15.30 5.25
CA PHE A 218 15.74 16.60 5.61
C PHE A 218 16.17 16.66 7.08
N LEU A 219 15.33 16.20 8.00
CA LEU A 219 15.62 16.20 9.43
C LEU A 219 16.71 15.19 9.79
N ALA A 220 16.66 13.99 9.22
CA ALA A 220 17.68 12.95 9.44
C ALA A 220 19.07 13.37 8.94
N SER A 221 19.15 14.10 7.81
CA SER A 221 20.42 14.64 7.31
C SER A 221 21.07 15.65 8.25
N ARG A 222 20.33 16.17 9.24
CA ARG A 222 20.77 17.11 10.28
C ARG A 222 20.99 16.47 11.64
N GLY A 223 20.94 15.13 11.69
CA GLY A 223 21.24 14.37 12.89
C GLY A 223 20.04 14.08 13.79
N TYR A 224 18.81 14.35 13.37
CA TYR A 224 17.61 14.03 14.14
C TYR A 224 17.08 12.65 13.76
N ALA A 225 16.71 11.84 14.75
CA ALA A 225 15.79 10.74 14.53
C ALA A 225 14.37 11.30 14.37
N VAL A 226 13.57 10.72 13.46
CA VAL A 226 12.19 11.17 13.20
C VAL A 226 11.25 10.00 13.41
N LEU A 227 10.33 10.16 14.36
CA LEU A 227 9.30 9.17 14.69
C LEU A 227 7.95 9.65 14.14
N SER A 228 7.34 8.87 13.25
CA SER A 228 5.94 8.97 12.88
C SER A 228 5.18 7.74 13.36
N MET A 229 4.03 7.96 13.96
CA MET A 229 3.25 6.89 14.58
C MET A 229 1.80 6.93 14.13
N ASN A 230 1.24 5.75 13.89
CA ASN A 230 -0.18 5.56 13.65
C ASN A 230 -0.88 5.49 15.00
N PHE A 231 -1.16 6.65 15.56
CA PHE A 231 -1.81 6.80 16.87
C PHE A 231 -3.28 6.35 16.84
N ARG A 232 -3.90 6.21 17.99
CA ARG A 232 -5.30 5.81 18.14
C ARG A 232 -6.23 6.66 17.27
N GLY A 233 -7.06 6.01 16.44
CA GLY A 233 -7.91 6.66 15.44
C GLY A 233 -7.29 6.74 14.05
N SER A 234 -6.04 6.29 13.86
CA SER A 234 -5.47 6.09 12.53
C SER A 234 -6.20 4.97 11.79
N THR A 235 -6.20 5.06 10.45
CA THR A 235 -6.85 4.08 9.55
C THR A 235 -5.87 3.01 9.06
N GLY A 236 -6.38 1.92 8.52
CA GLY A 236 -5.65 0.86 7.83
C GLY A 236 -5.23 -0.30 8.67
#